data_2d3b570dd723a959196e2afff087ac74
#
_entry.id   2d3b570dd723a959196e2afff087ac74
#
_cell.length_a   1.000
_cell.length_b   1.000
_cell.length_c   1.000
_cell.angle_alpha   90.00
_cell.angle_beta   90.00
_cell.angle_gamma   90.00
#
_symmetry.space_group_name_H-M   'P 1'
#
loop_
_entity.id
_entity.type
_entity.pdbx_description
1 polymer ?
#
loop_
_entity_poly.entity_id
_entity_poly.type
_entity_poly.pdbx_seq_one_letter_code
_entity_poly.pdbx_strand_id
1 'polypeptide(L)'
;MRIKAGFFILSLILLVSGCNSGEKSTDMNMDKDSIPPYTKTSDDIIDKHGNLENKERLDEFFNNVQQGKDDSIRVVRYTTEGDPIIYSYEFENEEINVTIDTRRDGYGQGNVIYEICTSLKVNEDNERIDYKLEGCSPSIGDHIILTIE
;
A
#
# COMPACT_ATOMS: atom_id res chain seq x y z
N MET A 1 21.78 75.47 -42.07
CA MET A 1 22.37 74.88 -40.85
C MET A 1 21.90 73.44 -40.75
N ARG A 2 22.81 72.48 -41.03
CA ARG A 2 22.48 71.05 -41.24
C ARG A 2 22.77 70.32 -39.96
N ILE A 3 21.76 69.76 -39.34
CA ILE A 3 21.90 68.87 -38.16
C ILE A 3 21.78 67.41 -38.64
N LYS A 4 22.87 66.68 -38.52
CA LYS A 4 22.90 65.20 -38.81
C LYS A 4 22.38 64.45 -37.63
N ALA A 5 21.28 63.76 -37.83
CA ALA A 5 20.75 62.81 -36.85
C ALA A 5 21.56 61.52 -36.91
N GLY A 6 22.27 61.15 -35.82
CA GLY A 6 22.94 59.89 -35.63
C GLY A 6 21.96 58.84 -35.10
N PHE A 7 21.79 57.82 -35.85
CA PHE A 7 20.97 56.64 -35.47
C PHE A 7 21.79 55.73 -34.58
N PHE A 8 21.49 55.72 -33.28
CA PHE A 8 22.08 54.78 -32.34
C PHE A 8 21.15 53.53 -32.27
N ILE A 9 21.55 52.46 -32.91
CA ILE A 9 20.87 51.18 -32.80
C ILE A 9 21.39 50.52 -31.54
N LEU A 10 20.58 50.55 -30.49
CA LEU A 10 20.83 49.79 -29.24
C LEU A 10 20.35 48.36 -29.43
N SER A 11 21.29 47.46 -29.69
CA SER A 11 21.02 46.04 -29.79
C SER A 11 20.77 45.46 -28.39
N LEU A 12 19.50 45.19 -28.08
CA LEU A 12 19.08 44.54 -26.84
C LEU A 12 19.23 43.00 -26.97
N ILE A 13 20.31 42.48 -26.43
CA ILE A 13 20.53 41.04 -26.35
C ILE A 13 19.70 40.48 -25.16
N LEU A 14 18.58 39.85 -25.47
CA LEU A 14 17.80 39.06 -24.49
C LEU A 14 18.51 37.73 -24.22
N LEU A 15 19.21 37.66 -23.10
CA LEU A 15 19.68 36.38 -22.54
C LEU A 15 18.50 35.64 -21.92
N VAL A 16 17.91 34.72 -22.67
CA VAL A 16 16.93 33.78 -22.14
C VAL A 16 17.70 32.73 -21.35
N SER A 17 17.85 32.94 -20.04
CA SER A 17 18.30 31.91 -19.12
C SER A 17 17.15 30.93 -18.94
N GLY A 18 17.08 29.91 -19.76
CA GLY A 18 16.18 28.78 -19.55
C GLY A 18 16.62 28.02 -18.31
N CYS A 19 16.02 28.25 -17.13
CA CYS A 19 16.04 27.32 -16.03
C CYS A 19 15.22 26.11 -16.45
N ASN A 20 15.89 25.08 -16.93
CA ASN A 20 15.32 23.75 -17.05
C ASN A 20 15.28 23.15 -15.64
N SER A 21 14.24 23.47 -14.87
CA SER A 21 13.88 22.71 -13.67
C SER A 21 13.35 21.36 -14.14
N GLY A 22 14.25 20.46 -14.45
CA GLY A 22 13.91 19.04 -14.54
C GLY A 22 13.45 18.62 -13.15
N GLU A 23 12.14 18.59 -12.93
CA GLU A 23 11.55 17.77 -11.89
C GLU A 23 11.97 16.34 -12.20
N LYS A 24 13.04 15.93 -11.52
CA LYS A 24 13.41 14.54 -11.42
C LYS A 24 12.33 13.92 -10.55
N SER A 25 11.25 13.44 -11.18
CA SER A 25 10.40 12.44 -10.55
C SER A 25 11.36 11.32 -10.14
N THR A 26 11.59 11.23 -8.85
CA THR A 26 12.29 10.10 -8.25
C THR A 26 11.29 8.96 -8.33
N ASP A 27 11.20 8.32 -9.50
CA ASP A 27 10.75 6.95 -9.58
C ASP A 27 11.71 6.16 -8.70
N MET A 28 11.31 5.93 -7.45
CA MET A 28 11.94 4.92 -6.62
C MET A 28 11.57 3.56 -7.23
N ASN A 29 12.19 3.24 -8.35
CA ASN A 29 12.37 1.87 -8.79
C ASN A 29 13.26 1.22 -7.72
N MET A 30 12.62 0.79 -6.63
CA MET A 30 13.30 -0.02 -5.63
C MET A 30 13.65 -1.31 -6.33
N ASP A 31 14.95 -1.53 -6.50
CA ASP A 31 15.47 -2.73 -7.15
C ASP A 31 14.86 -3.96 -6.46
N LYS A 32 14.12 -4.77 -7.19
CA LYS A 32 13.38 -5.93 -6.68
C LYS A 32 14.32 -6.89 -5.93
N ASP A 33 15.60 -6.92 -6.34
CA ASP A 33 16.66 -7.70 -5.71
C ASP A 33 17.07 -7.17 -4.32
N SER A 34 16.64 -5.94 -3.94
CA SER A 34 16.93 -5.35 -2.63
C SER A 34 15.90 -5.71 -1.55
N ILE A 35 14.77 -6.35 -1.93
CA ILE A 35 13.70 -6.69 -0.99
C ILE A 35 14.05 -8.03 -0.32
N PRO A 36 14.22 -8.05 1.02
CA PRO A 36 14.55 -9.30 1.69
C PRO A 36 13.43 -10.33 1.50
N PRO A 37 13.78 -11.63 1.39
CA PRO A 37 12.78 -12.68 1.30
C PRO A 37 11.87 -12.67 2.53
N TYR A 38 10.62 -13.08 2.33
CA TYR A 38 9.70 -13.23 3.45
C TYR A 38 10.18 -14.31 4.42
N THR A 39 10.16 -13.99 5.70
CA THR A 39 10.43 -14.94 6.77
C THR A 39 9.17 -15.12 7.62
N LYS A 40 8.65 -16.37 7.67
CA LYS A 40 7.49 -16.73 8.47
C LYS A 40 7.80 -16.60 9.97
N THR A 41 6.84 -16.04 10.71
CA THR A 41 6.83 -16.03 12.18
C THR A 41 5.72 -16.94 12.71
N SER A 42 5.73 -17.22 14.03
CA SER A 42 4.68 -18.01 14.69
C SER A 42 3.30 -17.32 14.65
N ASP A 43 3.29 -16.00 14.55
CA ASP A 43 2.08 -15.18 14.68
C ASP A 43 1.45 -14.85 13.31
N ASP A 44 2.12 -15.25 12.22
CA ASP A 44 1.58 -15.07 10.88
C ASP A 44 0.38 -15.98 10.62
N ILE A 45 -0.66 -15.38 10.05
CA ILE A 45 -1.79 -16.11 9.48
C ILE A 45 -1.44 -16.40 8.03
N ILE A 46 -1.38 -17.67 7.65
CA ILE A 46 -0.98 -18.07 6.30
C ILE A 46 -2.21 -18.56 5.55
N ASP A 47 -2.44 -17.98 4.37
CA ASP A 47 -3.45 -18.45 3.43
C ASP A 47 -2.77 -18.94 2.14
N LYS A 48 -2.81 -20.24 1.93
CA LYS A 48 -2.36 -20.91 0.70
C LYS A 48 -3.57 -21.48 -0.03
N HIS A 49 -4.25 -20.61 -0.81
CA HIS A 49 -5.40 -21.02 -1.63
C HIS A 49 -6.51 -21.73 -0.82
N GLY A 50 -6.88 -21.13 0.33
CA GLY A 50 -7.88 -21.70 1.24
C GLY A 50 -7.34 -22.67 2.28
N ASN A 51 -6.08 -23.11 2.16
CA ASN A 51 -5.42 -23.83 3.26
C ASN A 51 -4.87 -22.82 4.28
N LEU A 52 -5.57 -22.69 5.39
CA LEU A 52 -5.37 -21.66 6.39
C LEU A 52 -4.59 -22.19 7.59
N GLU A 53 -3.52 -21.50 7.96
CA GLU A 53 -2.76 -21.75 9.18
C GLU A 53 -2.96 -20.58 10.17
N ASN A 54 -3.05 -20.87 11.46
CA ASN A 54 -3.14 -19.91 12.57
C ASN A 54 -4.39 -19.00 12.53
N LYS A 55 -5.55 -19.60 12.16
CA LYS A 55 -6.84 -18.90 12.11
C LYS A 55 -7.21 -18.25 13.45
N GLU A 56 -6.88 -18.91 14.54
CA GLU A 56 -7.20 -18.47 15.91
C GLU A 56 -6.65 -17.06 16.20
N ARG A 57 -5.53 -16.68 15.56
CA ARG A 57 -4.97 -15.34 15.69
C ARG A 57 -5.85 -14.26 15.05
N LEU A 58 -6.57 -14.60 13.96
CA LEU A 58 -7.53 -13.69 13.35
C LEU A 58 -8.76 -13.50 14.25
N ASP A 59 -9.26 -14.59 14.85
CA ASP A 59 -10.40 -14.53 15.78
C ASP A 59 -10.04 -13.67 17.01
N GLU A 60 -8.80 -13.77 17.51
CA GLU A 60 -8.31 -12.96 18.61
C GLU A 60 -8.23 -11.46 18.20
N PHE A 61 -7.66 -11.15 17.04
CA PHE A 61 -7.60 -9.79 16.51
C PHE A 61 -9.00 -9.19 16.37
N PHE A 62 -9.94 -9.92 15.77
CA PHE A 62 -11.32 -9.48 15.66
C PHE A 62 -11.90 -9.11 17.03
N ASN A 63 -11.74 -10.00 18.02
CA ASN A 63 -12.23 -9.76 19.36
C ASN A 63 -11.57 -8.55 20.04
N ASN A 64 -10.28 -8.33 19.83
CA ASN A 64 -9.55 -7.18 20.36
C ASN A 64 -10.04 -5.88 19.72
N VAL A 65 -10.25 -5.84 18.40
CA VAL A 65 -10.84 -4.70 17.68
C VAL A 65 -12.23 -4.37 18.22
N GLN A 66 -13.11 -5.38 18.41
CA GLN A 66 -14.46 -5.17 18.97
C GLN A 66 -14.45 -4.62 20.39
N GLN A 67 -13.40 -4.88 21.15
CA GLN A 67 -13.22 -4.39 22.52
C GLN A 67 -12.45 -3.06 22.59
N GLY A 68 -12.03 -2.49 21.46
CA GLY A 68 -11.20 -1.27 21.40
C GLY A 68 -9.79 -1.48 21.97
N LYS A 69 -9.28 -2.69 21.94
CA LYS A 69 -7.95 -3.05 22.43
C LYS A 69 -6.96 -3.08 21.30
N ASP A 70 -5.86 -2.32 21.42
CA ASP A 70 -4.79 -2.28 20.45
C ASP A 70 -4.24 -3.68 20.16
N ASP A 71 -4.09 -3.98 18.87
CA ASP A 71 -3.59 -5.27 18.39
C ASP A 71 -3.10 -5.17 16.95
N SER A 72 -2.27 -6.12 16.52
CA SER A 72 -1.79 -6.19 15.13
C SER A 72 -1.67 -7.61 14.66
N ILE A 73 -1.99 -7.85 13.38
CA ILE A 73 -1.81 -9.15 12.72
C ILE A 73 -1.12 -8.98 11.37
N ARG A 74 -0.53 -10.07 10.92
CA ARG A 74 0.02 -10.20 9.58
C ARG A 74 -0.60 -11.42 8.88
N VAL A 75 -1.27 -11.17 7.76
CA VAL A 75 -1.83 -12.21 6.89
C VAL A 75 -0.95 -12.33 5.66
N VAL A 76 -0.49 -13.53 5.34
CA VAL A 76 0.35 -13.80 4.18
C VAL A 76 -0.41 -14.69 3.21
N ARG A 77 -0.74 -14.14 2.06
CA ARG A 77 -1.39 -14.88 0.97
C ARG A 77 -0.37 -15.22 -0.10
N TYR A 78 -0.48 -16.40 -0.64
CA TYR A 78 0.39 -16.83 -1.73
C TYR A 78 -0.30 -16.72 -3.07
N THR A 79 0.40 -16.16 -4.07
CA THR A 79 -0.05 -16.18 -5.46
C THR A 79 -0.03 -17.60 -6.02
N THR A 80 -0.61 -17.81 -7.21
CA THR A 80 -0.58 -19.12 -7.88
C THR A 80 0.85 -19.60 -8.16
N GLU A 81 1.77 -18.66 -8.36
CA GLU A 81 3.19 -18.91 -8.60
C GLU A 81 3.96 -19.19 -7.31
N GLY A 82 3.35 -18.95 -6.15
CA GLY A 82 3.93 -19.20 -4.83
C GLY A 82 4.63 -17.99 -4.21
N ASP A 83 4.41 -16.80 -4.75
CA ASP A 83 4.98 -15.56 -4.22
C ASP A 83 4.13 -15.03 -3.05
N PRO A 84 4.74 -14.57 -1.94
CA PRO A 84 3.99 -14.06 -0.80
C PRO A 84 3.57 -12.59 -1.00
N ILE A 85 2.30 -12.30 -0.81
CA ILE A 85 1.74 -10.96 -0.60
C ILE A 85 1.48 -10.81 0.89
N ILE A 86 2.01 -9.74 1.50
CA ILE A 86 1.96 -9.51 2.93
C ILE A 86 0.95 -8.42 3.24
N TYR A 87 -0.05 -8.75 4.02
CA TYR A 87 -1.05 -7.83 4.56
C TYR A 87 -0.78 -7.62 6.04
N SER A 88 -0.53 -6.39 6.47
CA SER A 88 -0.40 -6.03 7.87
C SER A 88 -1.59 -5.17 8.27
N TYR A 89 -2.21 -5.53 9.39
CA TYR A 89 -3.34 -4.81 9.99
C TYR A 89 -2.94 -4.42 11.40
N GLU A 90 -3.03 -3.14 11.74
CA GLU A 90 -2.70 -2.59 13.04
C GLU A 90 -3.89 -1.76 13.53
N PHE A 91 -4.53 -2.22 14.60
CA PHE A 91 -5.62 -1.51 15.25
C PHE A 91 -5.08 -0.70 16.42
N GLU A 92 -5.18 0.60 16.30
CA GLU A 92 -4.83 1.57 17.34
C GLU A 92 -5.69 2.84 17.18
N ASN A 93 -5.94 3.55 18.27
CA ASN A 93 -6.70 4.80 18.26
C ASN A 93 -8.08 4.70 17.55
N GLU A 94 -8.76 3.56 17.66
CA GLU A 94 -10.05 3.26 17.00
C GLU A 94 -10.00 3.20 15.47
N GLU A 95 -8.81 3.09 14.89
CA GLU A 95 -8.58 2.95 13.44
C GLU A 95 -7.79 1.68 13.13
N ILE A 96 -7.98 1.12 11.93
CA ILE A 96 -7.23 -0.02 11.43
C ILE A 96 -6.34 0.47 10.30
N ASN A 97 -5.03 0.56 10.58
CA ASN A 97 -4.02 0.84 9.57
C ASN A 97 -3.73 -0.43 8.78
N VAL A 98 -3.87 -0.35 7.46
CA VAL A 98 -3.65 -1.47 6.54
C VAL A 98 -2.45 -1.19 5.68
N THR A 99 -1.52 -2.14 5.63
CA THR A 99 -0.40 -2.12 4.68
C THR A 99 -0.43 -3.38 3.84
N ILE A 100 -0.44 -3.23 2.51
CA ILE A 100 -0.39 -4.33 1.56
C ILE A 100 0.93 -4.26 0.81
N ASP A 101 1.81 -5.24 1.02
CA ASP A 101 3.12 -5.32 0.38
C ASP A 101 3.13 -6.42 -0.68
N THR A 102 3.05 -6.01 -1.95
CA THR A 102 3.09 -6.91 -3.11
C THR A 102 4.47 -6.97 -3.78
N ARG A 103 5.50 -6.35 -3.20
CA ARG A 103 6.83 -6.23 -3.83
C ARG A 103 7.51 -7.57 -4.09
N ARG A 104 7.11 -8.63 -3.38
CA ARG A 104 7.64 -9.99 -3.54
C ARG A 104 6.94 -10.78 -4.62
N ASP A 105 5.82 -10.28 -5.15
CA ASP A 105 5.12 -10.88 -6.29
C ASP A 105 5.94 -10.67 -7.56
N GLY A 106 6.48 -11.76 -8.11
CA GLY A 106 7.34 -11.78 -9.31
C GLY A 106 6.64 -11.25 -10.55
N TYR A 107 5.33 -11.39 -10.62
CA TYR A 107 4.49 -11.06 -11.78
C TYR A 107 3.65 -9.80 -11.57
N GLY A 108 3.55 -9.32 -10.32
CA GLY A 108 2.82 -8.11 -9.96
C GLY A 108 3.61 -6.82 -10.19
N GLN A 109 2.96 -5.68 -9.89
CA GLN A 109 3.58 -4.35 -10.05
C GLN A 109 4.60 -4.03 -8.94
N GLY A 110 4.61 -4.79 -7.84
CA GLY A 110 5.57 -4.60 -6.77
C GLY A 110 5.37 -3.34 -5.93
N ASN A 111 4.13 -3.08 -5.50
CA ASN A 111 3.75 -1.89 -4.76
C ASN A 111 3.64 -2.14 -3.24
N VAL A 112 3.70 -1.04 -2.47
CA VAL A 112 3.19 -0.99 -1.10
C VAL A 112 2.01 -0.04 -1.07
N ILE A 113 0.86 -0.52 -0.58
CA ILE A 113 -0.40 0.21 -0.51
C ILE A 113 -0.72 0.45 0.96
N TYR A 114 -1.21 1.64 1.29
CA TYR A 114 -1.61 2.03 2.63
C TYR A 114 -3.06 2.49 2.61
N GLU A 115 -3.85 2.00 3.56
CA GLU A 115 -5.24 2.38 3.79
C GLU A 115 -5.49 2.53 5.28
N ILE A 116 -6.50 3.34 5.64
CA ILE A 116 -7.01 3.42 6.99
C ILE A 116 -8.48 3.05 6.94
N CYS A 117 -8.90 2.09 7.77
CA CYS A 117 -10.27 1.63 7.86
C CYS A 117 -10.83 1.92 9.26
N THR A 118 -12.15 2.09 9.37
CA THR A 118 -12.81 2.48 10.63
C THR A 118 -13.46 1.32 11.37
N SER A 119 -13.66 0.18 10.73
CA SER A 119 -14.25 -0.98 11.38
C SER A 119 -13.90 -2.31 10.71
N LEU A 120 -13.99 -3.37 11.52
CA LEU A 120 -13.89 -4.75 11.09
C LEU A 120 -15.18 -5.48 11.44
N LYS A 121 -15.79 -6.15 10.46
CA LYS A 121 -17.01 -6.94 10.62
C LYS A 121 -16.81 -8.36 10.16
N VAL A 122 -17.64 -9.25 10.71
CA VAL A 122 -17.78 -10.62 10.24
C VAL A 122 -19.15 -10.74 9.58
N ASN A 123 -19.17 -11.24 8.37
CA ASN A 123 -20.36 -11.57 7.63
C ASN A 123 -20.42 -13.11 7.51
N GLU A 124 -21.46 -13.71 8.03
CA GLU A 124 -21.69 -15.15 7.96
C GLU A 124 -22.86 -15.41 7.00
N ASP A 125 -22.63 -16.21 5.97
CA ASP A 125 -23.65 -16.67 5.03
C ASP A 125 -23.48 -18.18 4.76
N ASN A 126 -24.42 -18.97 5.28
CA ASN A 126 -24.46 -20.42 5.21
C ASN A 126 -23.15 -21.10 5.70
N GLU A 127 -22.23 -21.42 4.77
CA GLU A 127 -20.96 -22.09 5.06
C GLU A 127 -19.75 -21.15 4.94
N ARG A 128 -20.01 -19.85 4.62
CA ARG A 128 -18.95 -18.86 4.37
C ARG A 128 -18.90 -17.82 5.47
N ILE A 129 -17.69 -17.54 5.95
CA ILE A 129 -17.40 -16.48 6.92
C ILE A 129 -16.40 -15.50 6.28
N ASP A 130 -16.81 -14.23 6.11
CA ASP A 130 -15.95 -13.18 5.62
C ASP A 130 -15.60 -12.18 6.74
N TYR A 131 -14.31 -12.00 7.00
CA TYR A 131 -13.80 -10.91 7.82
C TYR A 131 -13.55 -9.69 6.92
N LYS A 132 -14.36 -8.64 7.08
CA LYS A 132 -14.41 -7.51 6.18
C LYS A 132 -14.12 -6.19 6.87
N LEU A 133 -13.22 -5.40 6.29
CA LEU A 133 -12.97 -4.02 6.66
C LEU A 133 -14.01 -3.08 6.04
N GLU A 134 -14.39 -2.04 6.77
CA GLU A 134 -15.31 -1.01 6.28
C GLU A 134 -14.79 0.40 6.59
N GLY A 135 -15.27 1.36 5.81
CA GLY A 135 -14.89 2.76 5.94
C GLY A 135 -13.44 3.04 5.60
N CYS A 136 -12.88 2.31 4.63
CA CYS A 136 -11.48 2.47 4.22
C CYS A 136 -11.25 3.70 3.35
N SER A 137 -10.12 4.38 3.56
CA SER A 137 -9.68 5.55 2.79
C SER A 137 -8.14 5.53 2.61
N PRO A 138 -7.63 5.66 1.37
CA PRO A 138 -8.39 5.52 0.13
C PRO A 138 -9.01 4.12 0.02
N SER A 139 -10.13 3.99 -0.69
CA SER A 139 -10.75 2.68 -0.91
C SER A 139 -10.12 2.03 -2.15
N ILE A 140 -9.17 1.13 -1.93
CA ILE A 140 -8.39 0.48 -2.99
C ILE A 140 -8.63 -1.03 -2.94
N GLY A 141 -9.55 -1.53 -3.75
CA GLY A 141 -9.75 -2.96 -3.96
C GLY A 141 -10.68 -3.66 -2.98
N ASP A 142 -10.45 -4.96 -2.77
CA ASP A 142 -11.26 -5.80 -1.91
C ASP A 142 -10.78 -5.71 -0.45
N HIS A 143 -11.71 -5.35 0.44
CA HIS A 143 -11.45 -5.17 1.86
C HIS A 143 -11.72 -6.43 2.69
N ILE A 144 -11.78 -7.60 2.07
CA ILE A 144 -11.89 -8.88 2.77
C ILE A 144 -10.50 -9.28 3.28
N ILE A 145 -10.36 -9.32 4.61
CA ILE A 145 -9.14 -9.83 5.26
C ILE A 145 -8.99 -11.32 4.98
N LEU A 146 -10.08 -12.08 5.14
CA LEU A 146 -10.09 -13.52 4.94
C LEU A 146 -11.51 -14.02 4.72
N THR A 147 -11.63 -15.04 3.87
CA THR A 147 -12.83 -15.86 3.71
C THR A 147 -12.54 -17.27 4.24
N ILE A 148 -13.49 -17.82 4.99
CA ILE A 148 -13.46 -19.20 5.49
C ILE A 148 -14.68 -19.92 4.93
N GLU A 149 -14.48 -21.05 4.27
CA GLU A 149 -15.50 -21.93 3.70
C GLU A 149 -15.57 -23.26 4.46
#